data_0b36ea52e8d2f4b2a164cbd2520ed7d8
#
_entry.id   0b36ea52e8d2f4b2a164cbd2520ed7d8
#
_cell.length_a   1.000
_cell.length_b   1.000
_cell.length_c   1.000
_cell.angle_alpha   90.00
_cell.angle_beta   90.00
_cell.angle_gamma   90.00
#
_symmetry.space_group_name_H-M   'P 1'
#
loop_
_entity.id
_entity.type
_entity.pdbx_description
1 polymer ?
#
loop_
_entity_poly.entity_id
_entity_poly.type
_entity_poly.pdbx_seq_one_letter_code
_entity_poly.pdbx_strand_id
1 'polypeptide(L)'
;MSPWSSPLLRRPWFGHRPLLSVVVVSYNMTRELKRTLYSLSPKFQRDVKAQDYEVIVVDNGSTLPPDPSDWIQRPGWSVRVVCRPAGDVSPCRAVNAGVAQARARHVCVMVDGARMVSPGLISGLLNILRADPDALAITLGFHLGMQPQNVSITQGYNQREEDRLLRKIRWRNNGYQLFSVSCLALSSAGGWFAPITESNCFALKRKRFQELGGFDERFQSPGGGLVNLDFFRTAIASPLLRPWMLLGEGSFHQIHGGVATNVPMEKHPGLQFALEYEQIRGESYAPPRYEPSYYGSLPEVTRRWIDPSTAVNNAP
;
A
#
# COMPACT_ATOMS: atom_id res chain seq x y z
N MET A 1 -17.72 27.98 19.02
CA MET A 1 -18.70 27.10 18.36
C MET A 1 -18.12 26.74 17.00
N SER A 2 -17.64 25.51 16.81
CA SER A 2 -16.98 25.03 15.60
C SER A 2 -18.04 24.66 14.53
N PRO A 3 -17.91 25.10 13.26
CA PRO A 3 -18.92 24.89 12.23
C PRO A 3 -18.90 23.49 11.57
N TRP A 4 -18.20 22.52 12.12
CA TRP A 4 -17.95 21.21 11.46
C TRP A 4 -18.70 20.03 12.07
N SER A 5 -19.81 20.28 12.77
CA SER A 5 -20.73 19.23 13.24
C SER A 5 -21.93 19.08 12.27
N SER A 6 -21.68 18.78 11.01
CA SER A 6 -22.74 18.23 10.16
C SER A 6 -22.82 16.74 10.41
N PRO A 7 -23.95 16.21 10.87
CA PRO A 7 -24.19 14.79 10.95
C PRO A 7 -24.40 14.29 9.51
N LEU A 8 -23.31 13.84 8.84
CA LEU A 8 -23.44 13.02 7.65
C LEU A 8 -24.27 11.81 8.03
N LEU A 9 -25.51 11.84 7.56
CA LEU A 9 -26.58 10.86 7.67
C LEU A 9 -26.02 9.44 7.82
N ARG A 10 -26.03 8.94 9.06
CA ARG A 10 -25.96 7.52 9.35
C ARG A 10 -27.23 6.88 8.80
N ARG A 11 -27.25 6.56 7.51
CA ARG A 11 -28.16 5.52 7.04
C ARG A 11 -27.69 4.23 7.68
N PRO A 12 -28.50 3.56 8.50
CA PRO A 12 -28.14 2.24 9.01
C PRO A 12 -27.96 1.33 7.81
N TRP A 13 -26.75 0.85 7.60
CA TRP A 13 -26.44 -0.14 6.56
C TRP A 13 -26.97 -1.48 7.07
N PHE A 14 -28.25 -1.74 6.83
CA PHE A 14 -28.83 -3.06 7.03
C PHE A 14 -28.30 -3.97 5.90
N GLY A 15 -27.41 -4.89 6.22
CA GLY A 15 -27.24 -6.07 5.40
C GLY A 15 -25.86 -6.67 5.28
N HIS A 16 -24.89 -6.10 4.63
CA HIS A 16 -23.67 -6.84 4.28
C HIS A 16 -22.43 -6.27 4.98
N ARG A 17 -21.79 -7.09 5.83
CA ARG A 17 -20.49 -6.75 6.40
C ARG A 17 -19.41 -7.02 5.34
N PRO A 18 -18.54 -6.06 5.01
CA PRO A 18 -17.48 -6.31 4.04
C PRO A 18 -16.54 -7.42 4.51
N LEU A 19 -15.94 -8.12 3.58
CA LEU A 19 -14.97 -9.19 3.85
C LEU A 19 -13.58 -8.63 4.11
N LEU A 20 -13.26 -7.48 3.48
CA LEU A 20 -11.98 -6.80 3.57
C LEU A 20 -12.18 -5.29 3.80
N SER A 21 -11.44 -4.71 4.74
CA SER A 21 -11.31 -3.26 4.89
C SER A 21 -9.91 -2.85 4.43
N VAL A 22 -9.84 -2.03 3.38
CA VAL A 22 -8.59 -1.48 2.85
C VAL A 22 -8.32 -0.16 3.55
N VAL A 23 -7.25 -0.08 4.33
CA VAL A 23 -6.79 1.13 5.03
C VAL A 23 -5.74 1.82 4.18
N VAL A 24 -5.99 3.07 3.82
CA VAL A 24 -5.11 3.90 2.99
C VAL A 24 -4.75 5.15 3.77
N VAL A 25 -3.48 5.33 4.13
CA VAL A 25 -3.03 6.54 4.83
C VAL A 25 -2.65 7.61 3.80
N SER A 26 -3.10 8.84 4.00
CA SER A 26 -2.84 9.96 3.09
C SER A 26 -2.34 11.17 3.86
N TYR A 27 -1.36 11.88 3.31
CA TYR A 27 -0.89 13.16 3.80
C TYR A 27 -0.42 14.02 2.64
N ASN A 28 -1.14 15.10 2.34
CA ASN A 28 -0.86 16.01 1.22
C ASN A 28 -0.73 15.31 -0.14
N MET A 29 -1.56 14.29 -0.40
CA MET A 29 -1.50 13.42 -1.59
C MET A 29 -2.79 13.47 -2.44
N THR A 30 -3.46 14.61 -2.51
CA THR A 30 -4.78 14.73 -3.18
C THR A 30 -4.73 14.26 -4.64
N ARG A 31 -3.65 14.58 -5.39
CA ARG A 31 -3.46 14.14 -6.78
C ARG A 31 -3.30 12.62 -6.88
N GLU A 32 -2.46 12.05 -6.05
CA GLU A 32 -2.11 10.62 -6.05
C GLU A 32 -3.28 9.78 -5.52
N LEU A 33 -3.91 10.24 -4.46
CA LEU A 33 -5.03 9.55 -3.82
C LEU A 33 -6.21 9.33 -4.79
N LYS A 34 -6.50 10.29 -5.68
CA LYS A 34 -7.53 10.11 -6.72
C LYS A 34 -7.27 8.91 -7.62
N ARG A 35 -6.01 8.65 -7.97
CA ARG A 35 -5.61 7.48 -8.78
C ARG A 35 -5.63 6.20 -7.96
N THR A 36 -5.15 6.28 -6.72
CA THR A 36 -5.20 5.17 -5.77
C THR A 36 -6.64 4.68 -5.60
N LEU A 37 -7.57 5.59 -5.29
CA LEU A 37 -8.98 5.26 -5.13
C LEU A 37 -9.64 4.78 -6.43
N TYR A 38 -9.26 5.33 -7.59
CA TYR A 38 -9.73 4.79 -8.86
C TYR A 38 -9.26 3.34 -9.04
N SER A 39 -7.98 3.05 -8.76
CA SER A 39 -7.43 1.69 -8.87
C SER A 39 -8.04 0.70 -7.86
N LEU A 40 -8.55 1.19 -6.73
CA LEU A 40 -9.29 0.40 -5.74
C LEU A 40 -10.80 0.32 -6.06
N SER A 41 -11.30 1.05 -7.07
CA SER A 41 -12.75 1.11 -7.32
C SER A 41 -13.28 -0.19 -7.95
N PRO A 42 -14.56 -0.54 -7.74
CA PRO A 42 -15.19 -1.70 -8.39
C PRO A 42 -15.23 -1.61 -9.91
N LYS A 43 -15.01 -0.42 -10.49
CA LYS A 43 -14.86 -0.23 -11.93
C LYS A 43 -13.54 -0.79 -12.44
N PHE A 44 -12.50 -0.75 -11.62
CA PHE A 44 -11.14 -1.13 -11.98
C PHE A 44 -10.78 -2.53 -11.47
N GLN A 45 -11.20 -2.86 -10.25
CA GLN A 45 -10.96 -4.17 -9.65
C GLN A 45 -11.81 -5.26 -10.34
N ARG A 46 -11.23 -6.44 -10.52
CA ARG A 46 -11.83 -7.59 -11.20
C ARG A 46 -12.20 -8.68 -10.20
N ASP A 47 -13.18 -9.48 -10.57
CA ASP A 47 -13.59 -10.68 -9.84
C ASP A 47 -13.93 -10.45 -8.36
N VAL A 48 -14.46 -9.25 -8.05
CA VAL A 48 -14.90 -8.85 -6.71
C VAL A 48 -16.12 -7.93 -6.81
N LYS A 49 -17.05 -8.09 -5.89
CA LYS A 49 -18.25 -7.24 -5.80
C LYS A 49 -17.95 -5.99 -4.98
N ALA A 50 -18.60 -4.89 -5.32
CA ALA A 50 -18.46 -3.61 -4.63
C ALA A 50 -18.68 -3.71 -3.10
N GLN A 51 -19.59 -4.56 -2.67
CA GLN A 51 -19.96 -4.77 -1.27
C GLN A 51 -19.00 -5.68 -0.50
N ASP A 52 -18.10 -6.42 -1.18
CA ASP A 52 -17.18 -7.35 -0.54
C ASP A 52 -16.05 -6.64 0.20
N TYR A 53 -15.81 -5.37 -0.11
CA TYR A 53 -14.77 -4.59 0.54
C TYR A 53 -15.17 -3.12 0.75
N GLU A 54 -14.53 -2.51 1.72
CA GLU A 54 -14.60 -1.07 1.95
C GLU A 54 -13.20 -0.46 1.88
N VAL A 55 -13.14 0.85 1.64
CA VAL A 55 -11.89 1.63 1.73
C VAL A 55 -12.03 2.66 2.84
N ILE A 56 -11.01 2.74 3.68
CA ILE A 56 -10.89 3.71 4.77
C ILE A 56 -9.67 4.56 4.47
N VAL A 57 -9.90 5.76 4.00
CA VAL A 57 -8.85 6.77 3.84
C VAL A 57 -8.63 7.44 5.19
N VAL A 58 -7.42 7.35 5.71
CA VAL A 58 -7.04 8.08 6.92
C VAL A 58 -6.17 9.25 6.50
N ASP A 59 -6.74 10.44 6.57
CA ASP A 59 -6.00 11.68 6.36
C ASP A 59 -5.21 12.01 7.63
N ASN A 60 -3.89 12.03 7.51
CA ASN A 60 -2.97 12.25 8.63
C ASN A 60 -2.67 13.75 8.85
N GLY A 61 -3.68 14.59 8.72
CA GLY A 61 -3.58 16.03 8.98
C GLY A 61 -3.06 16.83 7.79
N SER A 62 -3.52 16.52 6.57
CA SER A 62 -3.19 17.28 5.37
C SER A 62 -3.61 18.75 5.49
N THR A 63 -2.84 19.64 4.88
CA THR A 63 -3.17 21.08 4.74
C THR A 63 -4.51 21.26 4.02
N LEU A 64 -4.75 20.44 2.99
CA LEU A 64 -6.02 20.33 2.28
C LEU A 64 -6.49 18.87 2.39
N PRO A 65 -7.45 18.59 3.29
CA PRO A 65 -7.99 17.25 3.44
C PRO A 65 -8.62 16.73 2.14
N PRO A 66 -8.59 15.41 1.90
CA PRO A 66 -9.24 14.81 0.74
C PRO A 66 -10.75 15.08 0.74
N ASP A 67 -11.30 15.55 -0.39
CA ASP A 67 -12.73 15.75 -0.56
C ASP A 67 -13.37 14.48 -1.15
N PRO A 68 -14.41 13.91 -0.50
CA PRO A 68 -15.15 12.77 -1.04
C PRO A 68 -15.74 12.98 -2.43
N SER A 69 -15.99 14.23 -2.86
CA SER A 69 -16.46 14.53 -4.20
C SER A 69 -15.42 14.28 -5.30
N ASP A 70 -14.14 14.19 -4.91
CA ASP A 70 -13.02 14.02 -5.82
C ASP A 70 -12.88 12.60 -6.42
N TRP A 71 -13.58 11.61 -5.89
CA TRP A 71 -13.50 10.24 -6.37
C TRP A 71 -14.84 9.62 -6.75
N ILE A 72 -14.75 8.53 -7.49
CA ILE A 72 -15.90 7.87 -8.07
C ILE A 72 -16.79 7.29 -6.96
N GLN A 73 -18.02 7.80 -6.89
CA GLN A 73 -19.07 7.18 -6.10
C GLN A 73 -19.66 6.00 -6.88
N ARG A 74 -19.80 4.84 -6.23
CA ARG A 74 -20.40 3.64 -6.81
C ARG A 74 -21.42 3.04 -5.85
N PRO A 75 -22.62 2.68 -6.33
CA PRO A 75 -23.60 1.98 -5.51
C PRO A 75 -22.99 0.72 -4.89
N GLY A 76 -23.18 0.52 -3.59
CA GLY A 76 -22.70 -0.63 -2.85
C GLY A 76 -21.20 -0.57 -2.45
N TRP A 77 -20.41 0.37 -2.97
CA TRP A 77 -19.02 0.56 -2.57
C TRP A 77 -18.91 1.62 -1.48
N SER A 78 -18.25 1.27 -0.39
CA SER A 78 -18.05 2.16 0.75
C SER A 78 -16.63 2.72 0.75
N VAL A 79 -16.52 4.04 0.61
CA VAL A 79 -15.28 4.79 0.88
C VAL A 79 -15.56 5.76 2.01
N ARG A 80 -14.78 5.69 3.08
CA ARG A 80 -14.89 6.59 4.24
C ARG A 80 -13.60 7.35 4.43
N VAL A 81 -13.71 8.61 4.85
CA VAL A 81 -12.55 9.43 5.25
C VAL A 81 -12.57 9.60 6.76
N VAL A 82 -11.42 9.41 7.36
CA VAL A 82 -11.14 9.66 8.77
C VAL A 82 -10.05 10.73 8.82
N CYS A 83 -10.41 11.95 9.19
CA CYS A 83 -9.45 13.04 9.33
C CYS A 83 -8.84 13.01 10.73
N ARG A 84 -7.52 13.10 10.80
CA ARG A 84 -6.78 13.26 12.05
C ARG A 84 -6.29 14.71 12.20
N PRO A 85 -6.07 15.20 13.43
CA PRO A 85 -5.42 16.48 13.63
C PRO A 85 -4.03 16.52 12.98
N ALA A 86 -3.61 17.69 12.52
CA ALA A 86 -2.24 17.90 12.08
C ALA A 86 -1.25 17.75 13.25
N GLY A 87 -0.01 17.34 12.95
CA GLY A 87 1.08 17.24 13.92
C GLY A 87 1.81 15.90 13.92
N ASP A 88 1.17 14.82 13.49
CA ASP A 88 1.86 13.53 13.36
C ASP A 88 2.60 13.47 12.01
N VAL A 89 3.92 13.44 12.05
CA VAL A 89 4.76 13.25 10.86
C VAL A 89 4.93 11.78 10.47
N SER A 90 4.65 10.88 11.42
CA SER A 90 4.66 9.43 11.24
C SER A 90 3.28 8.90 10.89
N PRO A 91 3.13 7.91 10.00
CA PRO A 91 1.86 7.29 9.65
C PRO A 91 1.35 6.28 10.70
N CYS A 92 2.12 5.96 11.72
CA CYS A 92 1.83 4.86 12.66
C CYS A 92 0.43 4.95 13.27
N ARG A 93 0.12 6.09 13.88
CA ARG A 93 -1.20 6.32 14.48
C ARG A 93 -2.32 6.34 13.46
N ALA A 94 -2.05 6.81 12.23
CA ALA A 94 -3.05 6.82 11.18
C ALA A 94 -3.38 5.39 10.71
N VAL A 95 -2.38 4.52 10.54
CA VAL A 95 -2.59 3.10 10.22
C VAL A 95 -3.40 2.43 11.32
N ASN A 96 -2.98 2.56 12.59
CA ASN A 96 -3.67 1.96 13.72
C ASN A 96 -5.12 2.43 13.85
N ALA A 97 -5.37 3.74 13.69
CA ALA A 97 -6.71 4.32 13.71
C ALA A 97 -7.58 3.79 12.56
N GLY A 98 -7.03 3.66 11.35
CA GLY A 98 -7.73 3.07 10.21
C GLY A 98 -8.12 1.62 10.46
N VAL A 99 -7.21 0.81 10.98
CA VAL A 99 -7.49 -0.58 11.35
C VAL A 99 -8.55 -0.69 12.45
N ALA A 100 -8.51 0.21 13.44
CA ALA A 100 -9.53 0.26 14.49
C ALA A 100 -10.93 0.58 13.95
N GLN A 101 -11.02 1.39 12.88
CA GLN A 101 -12.27 1.74 12.20
C GLN A 101 -12.77 0.67 11.21
N ALA A 102 -11.98 -0.36 10.94
CA ALA A 102 -12.33 -1.42 10.01
C ALA A 102 -13.55 -2.22 10.46
N ARG A 103 -14.51 -2.42 9.56
CA ARG A 103 -15.72 -3.23 9.80
C ARG A 103 -15.52 -4.70 9.43
N ALA A 104 -14.60 -4.97 8.50
CA ALA A 104 -14.31 -6.32 8.06
C ALA A 104 -13.53 -7.14 9.12
N ARG A 105 -13.58 -8.47 8.93
CA ARG A 105 -12.73 -9.40 9.68
C ARG A 105 -11.26 -9.29 9.29
N HIS A 106 -11.00 -8.97 8.02
CA HIS A 106 -9.65 -8.84 7.46
C HIS A 106 -9.39 -7.37 7.10
N VAL A 107 -8.14 -6.98 7.21
CA VAL A 107 -7.66 -5.66 6.81
C VAL A 107 -6.57 -5.81 5.76
N CYS A 108 -6.61 -4.91 4.78
CA CYS A 108 -5.48 -4.66 3.89
C CYS A 108 -4.89 -3.30 4.27
N VAL A 109 -3.61 -3.25 4.60
CA VAL A 109 -2.92 -2.00 4.95
C VAL A 109 -2.13 -1.54 3.73
N MET A 110 -2.44 -0.34 3.28
CA MET A 110 -1.66 0.43 2.32
C MET A 110 -1.04 1.61 3.07
N VAL A 111 0.26 1.52 3.32
CA VAL A 111 0.98 2.46 4.21
C VAL A 111 1.00 3.87 3.64
N ASP A 112 0.78 3.99 2.33
CA ASP A 112 0.96 5.21 1.57
C ASP A 112 -0.19 5.40 0.57
N GLY A 113 -0.87 6.54 0.65
CA GLY A 113 -1.98 6.93 -0.22
C GLY A 113 -1.57 7.19 -1.68
N ALA A 114 -0.29 7.30 -1.96
CA ALA A 114 0.25 7.42 -3.31
C ALA A 114 0.57 6.06 -3.96
N ARG A 115 -0.23 5.03 -3.70
CA ARG A 115 -0.04 3.69 -4.29
C ARG A 115 -1.25 3.26 -5.10
N MET A 116 -1.10 3.18 -6.42
CA MET A 116 -2.06 2.50 -7.29
C MET A 116 -1.90 0.99 -7.11
N VAL A 117 -2.94 0.23 -7.47
CA VAL A 117 -2.90 -1.24 -7.40
C VAL A 117 -3.34 -1.87 -8.71
N SER A 118 -2.94 -3.11 -8.96
CA SER A 118 -3.34 -3.89 -10.11
C SER A 118 -4.79 -4.39 -10.02
N PRO A 119 -5.42 -4.77 -11.16
CA PRO A 119 -6.87 -5.07 -11.20
C PRO A 119 -7.33 -6.28 -10.41
N GLY A 120 -6.49 -7.28 -10.21
CA GLY A 120 -6.84 -8.50 -9.49
C GLY A 120 -6.44 -8.49 -8.01
N LEU A 121 -5.93 -7.37 -7.50
CA LEU A 121 -5.38 -7.31 -6.14
C LEU A 121 -6.43 -7.70 -5.10
N ILE A 122 -7.59 -7.05 -5.08
CA ILE A 122 -8.59 -7.28 -4.03
C ILE A 122 -9.12 -8.71 -4.06
N SER A 123 -9.45 -9.24 -5.24
CA SER A 123 -9.91 -10.63 -5.38
C SER A 123 -8.83 -11.63 -4.98
N GLY A 124 -7.58 -11.39 -5.35
CA GLY A 124 -6.45 -12.23 -4.99
C GLY A 124 -6.23 -12.29 -3.46
N LEU A 125 -6.21 -11.13 -2.81
CA LEU A 125 -6.11 -11.05 -1.35
C LEU A 125 -7.28 -11.80 -0.66
N LEU A 126 -8.51 -11.60 -1.11
CA LEU A 126 -9.68 -12.29 -0.56
C LEU A 126 -9.61 -13.80 -0.75
N ASN A 127 -9.10 -14.28 -1.88
CA ASN A 127 -8.97 -15.72 -2.14
C ASN A 127 -7.91 -16.36 -1.24
N ILE A 128 -6.77 -15.70 -1.03
CA ILE A 128 -5.76 -16.15 -0.05
C ILE A 128 -6.37 -16.22 1.35
N LEU A 129 -7.05 -15.16 1.81
CA LEU A 129 -7.63 -15.08 3.15
C LEU A 129 -8.80 -16.04 3.38
N ARG A 130 -9.46 -16.50 2.32
CA ARG A 130 -10.47 -17.58 2.38
C ARG A 130 -9.82 -18.96 2.46
N ALA A 131 -8.75 -19.18 1.69
CA ALA A 131 -8.01 -20.44 1.68
C ALA A 131 -7.25 -20.65 3.00
N ASP A 132 -6.67 -19.60 3.55
CA ASP A 132 -5.92 -19.62 4.80
C ASP A 132 -6.31 -18.42 5.68
N PRO A 133 -7.16 -18.64 6.71
CA PRO A 133 -7.57 -17.56 7.62
C PRO A 133 -6.44 -16.91 8.44
N ASP A 134 -5.29 -17.57 8.56
CA ASP A 134 -4.10 -17.05 9.25
C ASP A 134 -3.00 -16.61 8.25
N ALA A 135 -3.38 -16.39 6.98
CA ALA A 135 -2.47 -15.84 5.99
C ALA A 135 -2.05 -14.41 6.33
N LEU A 136 -0.76 -14.13 6.10
CA LEU A 136 -0.23 -12.82 5.81
C LEU A 136 -0.07 -12.73 4.29
N ALA A 137 -1.08 -12.18 3.61
CA ALA A 137 -1.03 -12.00 2.16
C ALA A 137 -0.22 -10.76 1.81
N ILE A 138 0.84 -10.94 1.04
CA ILE A 138 1.82 -9.90 0.68
C ILE A 138 1.89 -9.71 -0.83
N THR A 139 2.28 -8.52 -1.26
CA THR A 139 2.45 -8.17 -2.67
C THR A 139 3.80 -7.53 -2.92
N LEU A 140 4.29 -7.66 -4.16
CA LEU A 140 5.45 -6.88 -4.58
C LEU A 140 5.11 -5.39 -4.65
N GLY A 141 6.10 -4.58 -4.29
CA GLY A 141 6.10 -3.14 -4.49
C GLY A 141 6.80 -2.76 -5.79
N PHE A 142 6.22 -1.80 -6.50
CA PHE A 142 6.77 -1.22 -7.72
C PHE A 142 6.84 0.29 -7.59
N HIS A 143 7.78 0.92 -8.30
CA HIS A 143 7.77 2.35 -8.56
C HIS A 143 7.28 2.58 -9.99
N LEU A 144 6.40 3.58 -10.17
CA LEU A 144 6.12 4.11 -11.51
C LEU A 144 7.39 4.78 -12.05
N GLY A 145 7.69 4.50 -13.31
CA GLY A 145 8.97 4.83 -13.94
C GLY A 145 9.85 3.61 -14.15
N MET A 146 10.87 3.76 -14.99
CA MET A 146 11.72 2.64 -15.42
C MET A 146 12.88 2.34 -14.45
N GLN A 147 13.05 3.19 -13.43
CA GLN A 147 14.08 3.06 -12.40
C GLN A 147 13.50 3.41 -11.03
N PRO A 148 14.10 2.96 -9.92
CA PRO A 148 13.74 3.40 -8.58
C PRO A 148 13.68 4.93 -8.51
N GLN A 149 12.67 5.46 -7.82
CA GLN A 149 12.41 6.91 -7.85
C GLN A 149 13.56 7.74 -7.28
N ASN A 150 14.31 7.23 -6.31
CA ASN A 150 15.53 7.87 -5.81
C ASN A 150 16.58 8.13 -6.91
N VAL A 151 16.61 7.28 -7.94
CA VAL A 151 17.49 7.42 -9.11
C VAL A 151 16.83 8.30 -10.16
N SER A 152 15.60 7.99 -10.56
CA SER A 152 14.96 8.66 -11.69
C SER A 152 14.68 10.15 -11.45
N ILE A 153 14.46 10.59 -10.20
CA ILE A 153 14.30 12.02 -9.89
C ILE A 153 15.56 12.83 -10.20
N THR A 154 16.76 12.26 -10.06
CA THR A 154 18.02 12.92 -10.42
C THR A 154 18.19 13.06 -11.93
N GLN A 155 17.41 12.31 -12.70
CA GLN A 155 17.37 12.30 -14.16
C GLN A 155 16.17 13.06 -14.72
N GLY A 156 15.46 13.82 -13.87
CA GLY A 156 14.35 14.68 -14.28
C GLY A 156 12.97 14.03 -14.20
N TYR A 157 12.85 12.80 -13.67
CA TYR A 157 11.52 12.19 -13.41
C TYR A 157 10.76 13.03 -12.39
N ASN A 158 9.51 13.34 -12.70
CA ASN A 158 8.64 14.20 -11.91
C ASN A 158 7.17 13.86 -12.17
N GLN A 159 6.25 14.55 -11.51
CA GLN A 159 4.81 14.32 -11.65
C GLN A 159 4.31 14.48 -13.10
N ARG A 160 4.87 15.37 -13.90
CA ARG A 160 4.47 15.58 -15.31
C ARG A 160 4.86 14.39 -16.17
N GLU A 161 6.05 13.86 -15.95
CA GLU A 161 6.53 12.66 -16.64
C GLU A 161 5.71 11.43 -16.25
N GLU A 162 5.40 11.24 -14.97
CA GLU A 162 4.50 10.20 -14.51
C GLU A 162 3.11 10.30 -15.15
N ASP A 163 2.56 11.54 -15.25
CA ASP A 163 1.30 11.79 -15.94
C ASP A 163 1.36 11.39 -17.41
N ARG A 164 2.48 11.69 -18.08
CA ARG A 164 2.73 11.34 -19.48
C ARG A 164 2.73 9.82 -19.67
N LEU A 165 3.48 9.09 -18.81
CA LEU A 165 3.55 7.63 -18.86
C LEU A 165 2.17 6.99 -18.66
N LEU A 166 1.43 7.41 -17.63
CA LEU A 166 0.10 6.90 -17.34
C LEU A 166 -0.91 7.18 -18.46
N ARG A 167 -0.82 8.35 -19.12
CA ARG A 167 -1.66 8.66 -20.29
C ARG A 167 -1.32 7.75 -21.47
N LYS A 168 -0.03 7.53 -21.74
CA LYS A 168 0.46 6.70 -22.86
C LYS A 168 -0.10 5.28 -22.79
N ILE A 169 -0.06 4.65 -21.62
CA ILE A 169 -0.52 3.26 -21.43
C ILE A 169 -2.03 3.12 -21.28
N ARG A 170 -2.79 4.21 -21.17
CA ARG A 170 -4.24 4.18 -20.95
C ARG A 170 -4.65 3.22 -19.80
N TRP A 171 -3.94 3.29 -18.69
CA TRP A 171 -4.04 2.34 -17.57
C TRP A 171 -5.48 2.09 -17.05
N ARG A 172 -6.37 3.09 -17.21
CA ARG A 172 -7.78 2.92 -16.81
C ARG A 172 -8.54 1.90 -17.65
N ASN A 173 -8.09 1.64 -18.88
CA ASN A 173 -8.69 0.66 -19.78
C ASN A 173 -8.10 -0.74 -19.56
N ASN A 174 -6.80 -0.81 -19.29
CA ASN A 174 -6.10 -2.04 -18.95
C ASN A 174 -5.09 -1.77 -17.83
N GLY A 175 -5.48 -2.07 -16.59
CA GLY A 175 -4.67 -1.77 -15.42
C GLY A 175 -3.38 -2.59 -15.33
N TYR A 176 -3.28 -3.74 -15.97
CA TYR A 176 -2.03 -4.50 -16.05
C TYR A 176 -0.93 -3.78 -16.84
N GLN A 177 -1.28 -2.78 -17.65
CA GLN A 177 -0.28 -1.91 -18.29
C GLN A 177 0.53 -1.07 -17.30
N LEU A 178 0.10 -0.94 -16.03
CA LEU A 178 0.92 -0.31 -14.99
C LEU A 178 2.28 -1.02 -14.87
N PHE A 179 2.31 -2.32 -15.00
CA PHE A 179 3.55 -3.10 -14.98
C PHE A 179 4.52 -2.72 -16.12
N SER A 180 4.03 -2.32 -17.29
CA SER A 180 4.90 -1.98 -18.44
C SER A 180 5.69 -0.69 -18.26
N VAL A 181 5.27 0.18 -17.34
CA VAL A 181 5.91 1.48 -17.04
C VAL A 181 6.44 1.55 -15.60
N SER A 182 6.73 0.41 -15.02
CA SER A 182 7.19 0.31 -13.62
C SER A 182 8.45 -0.51 -13.50
N CYS A 183 9.20 -0.29 -12.43
CA CYS A 183 10.28 -1.15 -11.97
C CYS A 183 9.98 -1.67 -10.56
N LEU A 184 10.69 -2.73 -10.13
CA LEU A 184 10.59 -3.23 -8.76
C LEU A 184 11.10 -2.17 -7.76
N ALA A 185 10.42 -2.06 -6.62
CA ALA A 185 10.98 -1.38 -5.46
C ALA A 185 12.17 -2.18 -4.91
N LEU A 186 13.11 -1.51 -4.24
CA LEU A 186 14.29 -2.18 -3.68
C LEU A 186 13.94 -3.31 -2.72
N SER A 187 12.89 -3.14 -1.92
CA SER A 187 12.38 -4.17 -1.01
C SER A 187 11.83 -5.42 -1.70
N SER A 188 11.55 -5.31 -3.02
CA SER A 188 11.01 -6.37 -3.88
C SER A 188 11.99 -6.77 -5.00
N ALA A 189 13.25 -6.38 -4.92
CA ALA A 189 14.22 -6.50 -6.00
C ALA A 189 14.44 -7.93 -6.52
N GLY A 190 14.20 -8.95 -5.69
CA GLY A 190 14.30 -10.36 -6.08
C GLY A 190 13.12 -10.90 -6.92
N GLY A 191 12.08 -10.10 -7.15
CA GLY A 191 10.93 -10.51 -7.95
C GLY A 191 9.97 -11.48 -7.25
N TRP A 192 9.20 -12.24 -8.07
CA TRP A 192 8.06 -13.02 -7.57
C TRP A 192 8.42 -14.16 -6.63
N PHE A 193 9.58 -14.79 -6.80
CA PHE A 193 9.95 -16.01 -6.11
C PHE A 193 11.06 -15.82 -5.09
N ALA A 194 11.44 -14.56 -4.80
CA ALA A 194 12.37 -14.24 -3.74
C ALA A 194 11.65 -13.62 -2.53
N PRO A 195 12.18 -13.80 -1.31
CA PRO A 195 11.71 -13.10 -0.14
C PRO A 195 11.80 -11.57 -0.33
N ILE A 196 10.76 -10.86 0.08
CA ILE A 196 10.77 -9.39 0.13
C ILE A 196 11.10 -8.93 1.55
N THR A 197 11.64 -7.72 1.69
CA THR A 197 12.00 -7.18 3.00
C THR A 197 10.87 -6.41 3.67
N GLU A 198 9.87 -6.01 2.88
CA GLU A 198 8.62 -5.38 3.34
C GLU A 198 7.53 -5.53 2.28
N SER A 199 6.27 -5.41 2.69
CA SER A 199 5.15 -5.21 1.78
C SER A 199 4.43 -3.91 2.16
N ASN A 200 4.28 -3.00 1.18
CA ASN A 200 3.55 -1.75 1.36
C ASN A 200 2.05 -1.88 1.06
N CYS A 201 1.61 -3.09 0.72
CA CYS A 201 0.23 -3.49 0.53
C CYS A 201 0.10 -4.95 0.95
N PHE A 202 -0.34 -5.18 2.18
CA PHE A 202 -0.47 -6.51 2.76
C PHE A 202 -1.83 -6.68 3.43
N ALA A 203 -2.31 -7.92 3.51
CA ALA A 203 -3.59 -8.21 4.15
C ALA A 203 -3.48 -9.39 5.13
N LEU A 204 -4.21 -9.27 6.23
CA LEU A 204 -4.28 -10.28 7.28
C LEU A 204 -5.58 -10.14 8.08
N LYS A 205 -5.84 -11.09 8.97
CA LYS A 205 -6.92 -10.98 9.94
C LYS A 205 -6.71 -9.76 10.84
N ARG A 206 -7.71 -8.87 10.96
CA ARG A 206 -7.63 -7.66 11.80
C ARG A 206 -7.19 -7.96 13.23
N LYS A 207 -7.71 -9.06 13.81
CA LYS A 207 -7.32 -9.50 15.16
C LYS A 207 -5.82 -9.78 15.25
N ARG A 208 -5.21 -10.39 14.22
CA ARG A 208 -3.77 -10.67 14.20
C ARG A 208 -2.95 -9.39 14.15
N PHE A 209 -3.38 -8.39 13.34
CA PHE A 209 -2.72 -7.08 13.33
C PHE A 209 -2.69 -6.45 14.73
N GLN A 210 -3.82 -6.55 15.46
CA GLN A 210 -3.94 -6.01 16.82
C GLN A 210 -3.13 -6.81 17.84
N GLU A 211 -3.13 -8.14 17.77
CA GLU A 211 -2.34 -9.02 18.65
C GLU A 211 -0.84 -8.82 18.49
N LEU A 212 -0.38 -8.44 17.28
CA LEU A 212 1.01 -8.07 17.02
C LEU A 212 1.36 -6.63 17.49
N GLY A 213 0.40 -5.89 18.06
CA GLY A 213 0.58 -4.52 18.54
C GLY A 213 0.36 -3.45 17.48
N GLY A 214 0.05 -3.82 16.22
CA GLY A 214 -0.07 -2.86 15.13
C GLY A 214 1.24 -2.20 14.76
N PHE A 215 1.19 -1.00 14.18
CA PHE A 215 2.38 -0.20 13.96
C PHE A 215 2.82 0.45 15.29
N ASP A 216 4.09 0.27 15.64
CA ASP A 216 4.63 0.80 16.89
C ASP A 216 4.74 2.33 16.81
N GLU A 217 3.96 3.00 17.65
CA GLU A 217 3.85 4.47 17.63
C GLU A 217 5.09 5.18 18.19
N ARG A 218 6.09 4.44 18.65
CA ARG A 218 7.41 4.99 19.02
C ARG A 218 8.22 5.40 17.79
N PHE A 219 7.93 4.83 16.60
CA PHE A 219 8.52 5.29 15.34
C PHE A 219 7.93 6.64 14.96
N GLN A 220 8.68 7.70 15.19
CA GLN A 220 8.26 9.10 14.98
C GLN A 220 8.93 9.76 13.78
N SER A 221 9.87 9.10 13.12
CA SER A 221 10.52 9.62 11.91
C SER A 221 9.48 9.96 10.82
N PRO A 222 9.70 11.04 10.05
CA PRO A 222 8.83 11.39 8.92
C PRO A 222 8.65 10.21 7.97
N GLY A 223 7.39 9.95 7.59
CA GLY A 223 7.04 8.76 6.77
C GLY A 223 7.12 7.43 7.52
N GLY A 224 7.39 7.43 8.84
CA GLY A 224 7.40 6.26 9.71
C GLY A 224 8.72 5.53 9.82
N GLY A 225 9.80 6.04 9.22
CA GLY A 225 11.10 5.40 9.31
C GLY A 225 11.08 3.93 8.87
N LEU A 226 11.52 3.04 9.74
CA LEU A 226 11.52 1.59 9.49
C LEU A 226 10.27 0.86 10.02
N VAL A 227 9.20 1.55 10.44
CA VAL A 227 8.05 0.89 11.07
C VAL A 227 7.40 -0.18 10.18
N ASN A 228 7.32 0.03 8.86
CA ASN A 228 6.73 -0.95 7.97
C ASN A 228 7.60 -2.23 7.89
N LEU A 229 8.92 -2.06 7.85
CA LEU A 229 9.88 -3.18 7.91
C LEU A 229 9.81 -3.90 9.26
N ASP A 230 9.69 -3.15 10.35
CA ASP A 230 9.55 -3.68 11.71
C ASP A 230 8.28 -4.51 11.87
N PHE A 231 7.13 -3.96 11.47
CA PHE A 231 5.87 -4.71 11.50
C PHE A 231 5.94 -5.96 10.61
N PHE A 232 6.50 -5.84 9.41
CA PHE A 232 6.66 -6.97 8.50
C PHE A 232 7.52 -8.06 9.11
N ARG A 233 8.68 -7.71 9.67
CA ARG A 233 9.56 -8.64 10.39
C ARG A 233 8.83 -9.32 11.55
N THR A 234 8.10 -8.56 12.37
CA THR A 234 7.31 -9.09 13.49
C THR A 234 6.22 -10.04 13.02
N ALA A 235 5.53 -9.70 11.94
CA ALA A 235 4.47 -10.53 11.36
C ALA A 235 5.03 -11.85 10.79
N ILE A 236 6.16 -11.81 10.11
CA ILE A 236 6.84 -13.01 9.58
C ILE A 236 7.36 -13.90 10.70
N ALA A 237 7.89 -13.33 11.78
CA ALA A 237 8.38 -14.09 12.93
C ALA A 237 7.26 -14.72 13.77
N SER A 238 6.03 -14.29 13.58
CA SER A 238 4.88 -14.80 14.34
C SER A 238 4.50 -16.22 13.92
N PRO A 239 4.44 -17.18 14.83
CA PRO A 239 3.95 -18.54 14.51
C PRO A 239 2.45 -18.57 14.19
N LEU A 240 1.74 -17.46 14.39
CA LEU A 240 0.31 -17.31 14.16
C LEU A 240 -0.03 -16.85 12.73
N LEU A 241 0.97 -16.58 11.91
CA LEU A 241 0.80 -16.12 10.53
C LEU A 241 1.60 -16.97 9.55
N ARG A 242 1.06 -17.13 8.36
CA ARG A 242 1.71 -17.80 7.23
C ARG A 242 1.83 -16.84 6.06
N PRO A 243 3.06 -16.53 5.59
CA PRO A 243 3.25 -15.63 4.47
C PRO A 243 2.79 -16.25 3.15
N TRP A 244 2.00 -15.48 2.38
CA TRP A 244 1.51 -15.83 1.06
C TRP A 244 1.83 -14.70 0.08
N MET A 245 2.61 -14.99 -0.94
CA MET A 245 2.87 -14.06 -2.03
C MET A 245 1.74 -14.14 -3.06
N LEU A 246 1.11 -12.99 -3.33
CA LEU A 246 0.13 -12.85 -4.41
C LEU A 246 0.85 -12.60 -5.73
N LEU A 247 0.88 -13.60 -6.58
CA LEU A 247 1.53 -13.56 -7.89
C LEU A 247 0.75 -12.72 -8.92
N GLY A 248 1.48 -11.96 -9.73
CA GLY A 248 0.92 -11.20 -10.86
C GLY A 248 0.17 -9.94 -10.48
N GLU A 249 0.06 -9.64 -9.20
CA GLU A 249 -0.57 -8.44 -8.66
C GLU A 249 0.42 -7.62 -7.82
N GLY A 250 0.25 -6.30 -7.77
CA GLY A 250 1.20 -5.45 -7.05
C GLY A 250 0.67 -4.05 -6.75
N SER A 251 1.46 -3.30 -6.00
CA SER A 251 1.22 -1.91 -5.68
C SER A 251 2.29 -1.01 -6.33
N PHE A 252 1.86 0.13 -6.90
CA PHE A 252 2.68 1.01 -7.72
C PHE A 252 2.80 2.38 -7.04
N HIS A 253 4.00 2.69 -6.54
CA HIS A 253 4.27 3.94 -5.88
C HIS A 253 4.36 5.09 -6.89
N GLN A 254 3.58 6.15 -6.63
CA GLN A 254 3.55 7.38 -7.40
C GLN A 254 4.53 8.39 -6.81
N ILE A 255 4.98 9.35 -7.63
CA ILE A 255 5.82 10.44 -7.15
C ILE A 255 4.97 11.51 -6.45
N HIS A 256 5.25 11.76 -5.17
CA HIS A 256 4.46 12.69 -4.34
C HIS A 256 5.28 13.54 -3.37
N GLY A 257 6.62 13.44 -3.44
CA GLY A 257 7.52 14.14 -2.49
C GLY A 257 7.79 13.34 -1.21
N GLY A 258 7.65 12.00 -1.26
CA GLY A 258 7.94 11.11 -0.13
C GLY A 258 9.38 11.25 0.38
N VAL A 259 9.53 11.33 1.70
CA VAL A 259 10.79 11.66 2.39
C VAL A 259 11.91 10.63 2.16
N ALA A 260 11.55 9.37 1.86
CA ALA A 260 12.51 8.30 1.63
C ALA A 260 12.63 7.92 0.14
N THR A 261 11.52 7.95 -0.61
CA THR A 261 11.48 7.44 -1.99
C THR A 261 11.67 8.50 -3.06
N ASN A 262 11.33 9.78 -2.75
CA ASN A 262 11.40 10.88 -3.70
C ASN A 262 12.50 11.89 -3.37
N VAL A 263 13.60 11.39 -2.81
CA VAL A 263 14.84 12.14 -2.56
C VAL A 263 16.03 11.39 -3.15
N PRO A 264 17.08 12.09 -3.62
CA PRO A 264 18.32 11.45 -4.05
C PRO A 264 18.92 10.58 -2.92
N MET A 265 19.63 9.53 -3.28
CA MET A 265 20.19 8.59 -2.29
C MET A 265 21.11 9.27 -1.28
N GLU A 266 21.83 10.32 -1.67
CA GLU A 266 22.71 11.11 -0.79
C GLU A 266 21.94 11.87 0.30
N LYS A 267 20.65 12.13 0.06
CA LYS A 267 19.74 12.81 1.00
C LYS A 267 18.78 11.85 1.70
N HIS A 268 18.91 10.54 1.44
CA HIS A 268 18.03 9.55 2.03
C HIS A 268 18.26 9.48 3.56
N PRO A 269 17.19 9.57 4.37
CA PRO A 269 17.31 9.62 5.84
C PRO A 269 17.61 8.24 6.47
N GLY A 270 18.20 7.30 5.74
CA GLY A 270 18.41 5.92 6.16
C GLY A 270 19.19 5.77 7.46
N LEU A 271 20.20 6.60 7.68
CA LEU A 271 20.97 6.58 8.94
C LEU A 271 20.08 6.99 10.13
N GLN A 272 19.27 8.05 9.97
CA GLN A 272 18.32 8.48 11.00
C GLN A 272 17.33 7.38 11.34
N PHE A 273 16.78 6.71 10.32
CA PHE A 273 15.83 5.62 10.47
C PHE A 273 16.45 4.40 11.18
N ALA A 274 17.72 4.08 10.87
CA ALA A 274 18.44 3.00 11.51
C ALA A 274 18.70 3.31 13.00
N LEU A 275 19.11 4.53 13.32
CA LEU A 275 19.33 4.96 14.71
C LEU A 275 18.02 4.95 15.53
N GLU A 276 16.91 5.42 14.95
CA GLU A 276 15.58 5.33 15.60
C GLU A 276 15.21 3.87 15.87
N TYR A 277 15.43 2.99 14.89
CA TYR A 277 15.14 1.56 15.04
C TYR A 277 15.96 0.95 16.18
N GLU A 278 17.27 1.21 16.23
CA GLU A 278 18.15 0.71 17.28
C GLU A 278 17.75 1.22 18.68
N GLN A 279 17.34 2.48 18.79
CA GLN A 279 16.81 3.04 20.04
C GLN A 279 15.53 2.34 20.50
N ILE A 280 14.65 1.97 19.58
CA ILE A 280 13.36 1.33 19.90
C ILE A 280 13.52 -0.16 20.18
N ARG A 281 14.38 -0.87 19.43
CA ARG A 281 14.51 -2.34 19.46
C ARG A 281 15.76 -2.84 20.21
N GLY A 282 16.75 -1.99 20.45
CA GLY A 282 18.02 -2.38 21.09
C GLY A 282 18.94 -3.18 20.17
N GLU A 283 18.63 -3.28 18.88
CA GLU A 283 19.42 -4.01 17.87
C GLU A 283 19.29 -3.34 16.50
N SER A 284 20.24 -3.56 15.60
CA SER A 284 20.14 -3.13 14.21
C SER A 284 19.08 -3.93 13.44
N TYR A 285 18.40 -3.27 12.48
CA TYR A 285 17.41 -3.95 11.64
C TYR A 285 18.09 -5.04 10.79
N ALA A 286 17.49 -6.22 10.79
CA ALA A 286 17.80 -7.30 9.86
C ALA A 286 16.52 -7.80 9.17
N PRO A 287 16.55 -7.99 7.84
CA PRO A 287 15.37 -8.48 7.10
C PRO A 287 15.03 -9.90 7.54
N PRO A 288 13.74 -10.26 7.57
CA PRO A 288 13.31 -11.60 7.93
C PRO A 288 13.70 -12.62 6.85
N ARG A 289 13.94 -13.86 7.27
CA ARG A 289 14.12 -15.02 6.39
C ARG A 289 12.86 -15.88 6.47
N TYR A 290 12.26 -16.20 5.33
CA TYR A 290 11.05 -16.99 5.26
C TYR A 290 10.84 -17.53 3.85
N GLU A 291 9.97 -18.53 3.72
CA GLU A 291 9.50 -19.06 2.45
C GLU A 291 7.99 -18.84 2.37
N PRO A 292 7.47 -18.06 1.43
CA PRO A 292 6.04 -17.86 1.30
C PRO A 292 5.39 -19.01 0.53
N SER A 293 4.10 -19.26 0.82
CA SER A 293 3.23 -19.92 -0.14
C SER A 293 2.89 -18.95 -1.28
N TYR A 294 2.45 -19.47 -2.42
CA TYR A 294 2.17 -18.68 -3.59
C TYR A 294 0.72 -18.86 -4.04
N TYR A 295 0.08 -17.76 -4.44
CA TYR A 295 -1.25 -17.78 -5.02
C TYR A 295 -1.33 -16.82 -6.19
N GLY A 296 -2.02 -17.21 -7.28
CA GLY A 296 -2.27 -16.36 -8.42
C GLY A 296 -1.65 -16.90 -9.71
N SER A 297 -1.58 -16.05 -10.71
CA SER A 297 -0.98 -16.33 -12.00
C SER A 297 -0.13 -15.16 -12.46
N LEU A 298 0.80 -15.38 -13.36
CA LEU A 298 1.67 -14.35 -13.89
C LEU A 298 1.22 -13.97 -15.32
N PRO A 299 0.42 -12.88 -15.47
CA PRO A 299 0.18 -12.30 -16.79
C PRO A 299 1.49 -12.03 -17.52
N GLU A 300 1.49 -12.10 -18.85
CA GLU A 300 2.70 -11.98 -19.66
C GLU A 300 3.55 -10.76 -19.31
N VAL A 301 2.90 -9.60 -19.11
CA VAL A 301 3.55 -8.34 -18.75
C VAL A 301 4.31 -8.40 -17.41
N THR A 302 3.99 -9.36 -16.54
CA THR A 302 4.60 -9.52 -15.20
C THR A 302 5.71 -10.58 -15.18
N ARG A 303 5.84 -11.39 -16.24
CA ARG A 303 6.81 -12.51 -16.29
C ARG A 303 8.26 -12.07 -16.25
N ARG A 304 8.56 -10.84 -16.67
CA ARG A 304 9.92 -10.28 -16.63
C ARG A 304 10.51 -10.20 -15.22
N TRP A 305 9.70 -10.33 -14.17
CA TRP A 305 10.16 -10.35 -12.78
C TRP A 305 10.14 -11.75 -12.15
N ILE A 306 10.06 -12.80 -12.97
CA ILE A 306 10.35 -14.17 -12.52
C ILE A 306 11.82 -14.29 -12.18
N ASP A 307 12.67 -13.73 -13.04
CA ASP A 307 14.09 -13.54 -12.82
C ASP A 307 14.48 -12.10 -13.19
N PRO A 308 14.50 -11.17 -12.20
CA PRO A 308 14.81 -9.77 -12.48
C PRO A 308 16.21 -9.54 -13.05
N SER A 309 17.17 -10.46 -12.88
CA SER A 309 18.51 -10.33 -13.46
C SER A 309 18.48 -10.33 -15.00
N THR A 310 17.48 -10.99 -15.58
CA THR A 310 17.28 -11.01 -17.05
C THR A 310 16.52 -9.79 -17.57
N ALA A 311 15.79 -9.08 -16.69
CA ALA A 311 14.96 -7.93 -17.08
C ALA A 311 15.79 -6.67 -17.42
N VAL A 312 17.01 -6.56 -16.89
CA VAL A 312 17.90 -5.40 -17.12
C VAL A 312 18.39 -5.36 -18.59
N ASN A 313 18.44 -6.51 -19.27
CA ASN A 313 18.94 -6.63 -20.63
C ASN A 313 17.87 -6.39 -21.71
N ASN A 314 16.60 -6.21 -21.34
CA ASN A 314 15.46 -6.08 -22.27
C ASN A 314 14.73 -4.74 -22.16
N ALA A 315 15.37 -3.69 -21.67
CA ALA A 315 14.83 -2.33 -21.74
C ALA A 315 14.97 -1.81 -23.20
N PRO A 316 13.87 -1.35 -23.83
CA PRO A 316 13.90 -0.79 -25.18
C PRO A 316 14.64 0.54 -25.27
#